data_327004a7fdff3c6c7dedf47fdfdc01be
#
_entry.id   327004a7fdff3c6c7dedf47fdfdc01be
#
_cell.length_a   1.000
_cell.length_b   1.000
_cell.length_c   1.000
_cell.angle_alpha   90.00
_cell.angle_beta   90.00
_cell.angle_gamma   90.00
#
_symmetry.space_group_name_H-M   'P 1'
#
loop_
_entity.id
_entity.type
_entity.pdbx_description
1 polymer ?
#
loop_
_entity_poly.entity_id
_entity_poly.type
_entity_poly.pdbx_seq_one_letter_code
_entity_poly.pdbx_strand_id
1 'polypeptide(L)'
;PRTDAPPEDIRVPLLKEYLLVEGENDIQGPTDKPVHNLNFRGLTFTRGEADRMTASDKGLQHDWQFHDKANALIRFRGTENCAIENCHFVHSGGTAIRLDLHSQKNRIHSNHIEHLGGTGILLCGYGPGTKDLSHHNLIENNHIHHVGKIHAHSPAIYLWQSGENRVAHNLIHHTPYSGIIISGVITKFFSKNGNARELTRTIRRHETGPTKNATLEKIRPFLHTHDNLIEYNEIHHAMQQLNDGNGIYIRGAGSGNMIRRNYIHDLLAPTVMQSSIRTDGGQRDTLITENLIYRCVAQGMQIKLNNHCINNVIADIRPGTHKGVERTPMFLKLYEGPLTGGAYQRNIFYQPSKEIVFYQETKN
;
A
#
# COMPACT_ATOMS: atom_id res chain seq x y z
N PRO A 1 4.11 -9.06 -35.26
CA PRO A 1 4.66 -9.65 -36.45
C PRO A 1 5.98 -10.32 -36.09
N ARG A 2 6.13 -11.62 -36.38
CA ARG A 2 7.44 -12.26 -36.32
C ARG A 2 8.21 -11.78 -37.54
N THR A 3 9.25 -11.02 -37.33
CA THR A 3 10.28 -10.80 -38.37
C THR A 3 11.25 -11.95 -38.28
N ASP A 4 11.67 -12.48 -39.42
CA ASP A 4 12.59 -13.63 -39.47
C ASP A 4 14.03 -13.28 -39.05
N ALA A 5 14.29 -12.01 -38.75
CA ALA A 5 15.56 -11.56 -38.20
C ALA A 5 15.42 -11.19 -36.71
N PRO A 6 16.41 -11.53 -35.87
CA PRO A 6 16.42 -11.10 -34.48
C PRO A 6 16.48 -9.57 -34.39
N PRO A 7 15.91 -8.94 -33.35
CA PRO A 7 16.04 -7.49 -33.17
C PRO A 7 17.52 -7.07 -33.06
N GLU A 8 17.90 -6.00 -33.72
CA GLU A 8 19.29 -5.51 -33.68
C GLU A 8 19.64 -4.82 -32.35
N ASP A 9 18.64 -4.32 -31.62
CA ASP A 9 18.82 -3.65 -30.31
C ASP A 9 18.20 -4.50 -29.17
N ILE A 10 18.90 -5.55 -28.77
CA ILE A 10 18.55 -6.35 -27.59
C ILE A 10 19.33 -5.83 -26.39
N ARG A 11 18.60 -5.39 -25.36
CA ARG A 11 19.19 -4.91 -24.09
C ARG A 11 18.76 -5.81 -22.95
N VAL A 12 19.73 -6.33 -22.21
CA VAL A 12 19.53 -7.17 -21.04
C VAL A 12 19.85 -6.37 -19.79
N PRO A 13 18.92 -6.22 -18.83
CA PRO A 13 19.21 -5.56 -17.57
C PRO A 13 20.20 -6.39 -16.75
N LEU A 14 21.13 -5.72 -16.07
CA LEU A 14 22.15 -6.34 -15.22
C LEU A 14 22.04 -5.92 -13.77
N LEU A 15 21.39 -4.79 -13.49
CA LEU A 15 21.31 -4.21 -12.17
C LEU A 15 19.85 -4.04 -11.75
N LYS A 16 19.53 -4.36 -10.51
CA LYS A 16 18.24 -4.08 -9.89
C LYS A 16 18.21 -2.70 -9.27
N GLU A 17 19.33 -2.26 -8.74
CA GLU A 17 19.51 -1.03 -8.00
C GLU A 17 20.56 -0.18 -8.68
N TYR A 18 20.20 1.03 -9.08
CA TYR A 18 21.10 1.96 -9.79
C TYR A 18 21.69 3.01 -8.86
N LEU A 19 20.90 3.42 -7.86
CA LEU A 19 21.36 4.33 -6.83
C LEU A 19 20.97 3.77 -5.45
N LEU A 20 21.98 3.55 -4.63
CA LEU A 20 21.85 3.29 -3.20
C LEU A 20 22.39 4.50 -2.44
N VAL A 21 21.53 5.12 -1.64
CA VAL A 21 21.93 6.11 -0.64
C VAL A 21 21.83 5.41 0.71
N GLU A 22 22.98 5.17 1.33
CA GLU A 22 23.05 4.36 2.54
C GLU A 22 23.72 5.09 3.69
N GLY A 23 23.01 5.21 4.80
CA GLY A 23 23.57 5.63 6.10
C GLY A 23 24.07 4.47 6.94
N GLU A 24 24.65 4.77 8.08
CA GLU A 24 24.97 3.75 9.08
C GLU A 24 23.68 3.38 9.82
N ASN A 25 23.14 2.19 9.57
CA ASN A 25 21.94 1.69 10.22
C ASN A 25 22.32 0.73 11.36
N ASP A 26 22.07 1.14 12.58
CA ASP A 26 22.28 0.30 13.77
C ASP A 26 21.09 -0.67 13.93
N ILE A 27 21.15 -1.79 13.22
CA ILE A 27 20.03 -2.73 13.10
C ILE A 27 19.53 -3.23 14.47
N GLN A 28 20.42 -3.49 15.40
CA GLN A 28 20.08 -4.07 16.72
C GLN A 28 20.07 -3.04 17.84
N GLY A 29 20.79 -1.96 17.69
CA GLY A 29 20.91 -0.91 18.68
C GLY A 29 20.01 0.31 18.42
N PRO A 30 20.16 1.37 19.20
CA PRO A 30 19.30 2.54 19.14
C PRO A 30 19.76 3.62 18.16
N THR A 31 21.02 3.59 17.70
CA THR A 31 21.65 4.75 17.07
C THR A 31 21.91 4.54 15.59
N ASP A 32 21.20 5.27 14.76
CA ASP A 32 21.48 5.37 13.33
C ASP A 32 22.19 6.69 13.00
N LYS A 33 22.97 6.68 11.91
CA LYS A 33 23.55 7.89 11.33
C LYS A 33 23.09 7.98 9.87
N PRO A 34 21.95 8.61 9.61
CA PRO A 34 21.42 8.69 8.27
C PRO A 34 22.23 9.65 7.38
N VAL A 35 22.13 9.45 6.08
CA VAL A 35 22.56 10.43 5.08
C VAL A 35 21.53 11.54 4.99
N HIS A 36 21.98 12.78 4.84
CA HIS A 36 21.12 13.96 4.86
C HIS A 36 21.23 14.82 3.59
N ASN A 37 20.13 15.47 3.23
CA ASN A 37 20.09 16.62 2.33
C ASN A 37 20.56 16.32 0.88
N LEU A 38 20.38 15.13 0.37
CA LEU A 38 20.61 14.81 -1.03
C LEU A 38 19.35 15.03 -1.86
N ASN A 39 19.51 15.60 -3.05
CA ASN A 39 18.41 15.80 -3.98
C ASN A 39 18.75 15.19 -5.35
N PHE A 40 17.93 14.26 -5.82
CA PHE A 40 17.97 13.66 -7.14
C PHE A 40 16.83 14.24 -7.96
N ARG A 41 17.18 14.99 -9.01
CA ARG A 41 16.18 15.72 -9.80
C ARG A 41 16.40 15.56 -11.30
N GLY A 42 15.28 15.38 -12.04
CA GLY A 42 15.27 15.39 -13.50
C GLY A 42 15.98 14.20 -14.15
N LEU A 43 16.12 13.09 -13.43
CA LEU A 43 16.79 11.89 -13.91
C LEU A 43 15.79 10.91 -14.53
N THR A 44 16.26 10.15 -15.54
CA THR A 44 15.50 9.05 -16.11
C THR A 44 16.13 7.71 -15.71
N PHE A 45 15.34 6.83 -15.12
CA PHE A 45 15.72 5.48 -14.72
C PHE A 45 14.96 4.46 -15.56
N THR A 46 15.67 3.57 -16.23
CA THR A 46 15.06 2.59 -17.12
C THR A 46 15.84 1.28 -17.14
N ARG A 47 15.16 0.17 -17.49
CA ARG A 47 15.79 -1.13 -17.75
C ARG A 47 16.45 -1.78 -16.52
N GLY A 48 15.92 -1.56 -15.31
CA GLY A 48 16.33 -2.32 -14.13
C GLY A 48 15.90 -3.79 -14.23
N GLU A 49 16.71 -4.68 -13.68
CA GLU A 49 16.39 -6.12 -13.62
C GLU A 49 15.19 -6.37 -12.71
N ALA A 50 14.39 -7.36 -13.05
CA ALA A 50 13.32 -7.85 -12.19
C ALA A 50 13.89 -8.58 -10.98
N ASP A 51 13.24 -8.41 -9.83
CA ASP A 51 13.51 -9.27 -8.69
C ASP A 51 12.96 -10.68 -8.94
N ARG A 52 13.70 -11.69 -8.53
CA ARG A 52 13.26 -13.07 -8.64
C ARG A 52 12.61 -13.52 -7.33
N MET A 53 11.42 -14.08 -7.43
CA MET A 53 10.80 -14.72 -6.29
C MET A 53 11.56 -16.02 -5.96
N THR A 54 11.95 -16.16 -4.71
CA THR A 54 12.58 -17.37 -4.19
C THR A 54 11.54 -18.38 -3.70
N ALA A 55 11.96 -19.58 -3.36
CA ALA A 55 11.07 -20.58 -2.75
C ALA A 55 10.46 -20.09 -1.41
N SER A 56 11.17 -19.25 -0.66
CA SER A 56 10.67 -18.63 0.57
C SER A 56 9.59 -17.56 0.32
N ASP A 57 9.55 -16.99 -0.89
CA ASP A 57 8.57 -16.00 -1.29
C ASP A 57 7.29 -16.63 -1.83
N LYS A 58 7.37 -17.91 -2.20
CA LYS A 58 6.29 -18.63 -2.84
C LYS A 58 5.03 -18.68 -1.98
N GLY A 59 3.93 -18.25 -2.56
CA GLY A 59 2.63 -18.21 -1.89
C GLY A 59 2.49 -17.06 -0.89
N LEU A 60 3.37 -16.08 -0.87
CA LEU A 60 3.14 -14.80 -0.22
C LEU A 60 2.20 -13.97 -1.09
N GLN A 61 1.22 -13.40 -0.45
CA GLN A 61 0.34 -12.43 -1.10
C GLN A 61 1.09 -11.13 -1.37
N HIS A 62 2.10 -10.83 -0.55
CA HIS A 62 2.79 -9.54 -0.52
C HIS A 62 4.30 -9.75 -0.32
N ASP A 63 5.04 -9.86 -1.40
CA ASP A 63 6.50 -9.96 -1.38
C ASP A 63 7.19 -8.63 -1.03
N TRP A 64 6.50 -7.53 -1.22
CA TRP A 64 6.98 -6.18 -0.92
C TRP A 64 7.08 -5.88 0.59
N GLN A 65 6.50 -6.71 1.45
CA GLN A 65 6.66 -6.62 2.91
C GLN A 65 8.06 -7.05 3.38
N PHE A 66 8.92 -7.46 2.48
CA PHE A 66 10.31 -7.68 2.82
C PHE A 66 10.98 -6.35 3.14
N HIS A 67 11.42 -6.23 4.37
CA HIS A 67 12.27 -5.11 4.75
C HIS A 67 13.69 -5.29 4.19
N ASP A 68 14.39 -4.19 4.03
CA ASP A 68 15.81 -4.16 3.74
C ASP A 68 16.23 -4.99 2.50
N LYS A 69 15.48 -4.87 1.42
CA LYS A 69 15.68 -5.63 0.18
C LYS A 69 16.12 -4.75 -0.98
N ALA A 70 17.21 -5.11 -1.62
CA ALA A 70 17.72 -4.43 -2.81
C ALA A 70 16.90 -4.81 -4.05
N ASN A 71 15.80 -4.10 -4.30
CA ASN A 71 14.91 -4.38 -5.43
C ASN A 71 14.30 -3.14 -6.10
N ALA A 72 14.90 -1.98 -5.91
CA ALA A 72 14.41 -0.72 -6.47
C ALA A 72 15.50 0.01 -7.25
N LEU A 73 15.10 0.76 -8.27
CA LEU A 73 16.02 1.57 -9.08
C LEU A 73 16.74 2.63 -8.26
N ILE A 74 16.02 3.30 -7.36
CA ILE A 74 16.61 4.14 -6.31
C ILE A 74 16.20 3.56 -4.95
N ARG A 75 17.16 3.36 -4.09
CA ARG A 75 16.96 2.94 -2.73
C ARG A 75 17.62 3.89 -1.75
N PHE A 76 16.81 4.37 -0.80
CA PHE A 76 17.27 5.12 0.36
C PHE A 76 17.25 4.17 1.57
N ARG A 77 18.40 3.94 2.16
CA ARG A 77 18.58 3.06 3.31
C ARG A 77 19.28 3.82 4.43
N GLY A 78 18.49 4.41 5.32
CA GLY A 78 18.98 5.34 6.35
C GLY A 78 19.19 6.75 5.80
N THR A 79 18.08 7.51 5.62
CA THR A 79 18.13 8.85 5.04
C THR A 79 17.19 9.82 5.73
N GLU A 80 17.59 11.08 5.82
CA GLU A 80 16.75 12.19 6.28
C GLU A 80 16.85 13.41 5.37
N ASN A 81 15.74 14.12 5.19
CA ASN A 81 15.65 15.35 4.41
C ASN A 81 16.20 15.20 2.98
N CYS A 82 16.12 14.03 2.39
CA CYS A 82 16.52 13.77 1.03
C CYS A 82 15.32 13.85 0.09
N ALA A 83 15.56 14.09 -1.20
CA ALA A 83 14.49 14.24 -2.17
C ALA A 83 14.74 13.49 -3.48
N ILE A 84 13.65 13.00 -4.09
CA ILE A 84 13.60 12.45 -5.45
C ILE A 84 12.49 13.22 -6.17
N GLU A 85 12.88 14.09 -7.10
CA GLU A 85 11.97 15.07 -7.69
C GLU A 85 12.05 15.12 -9.20
N ASN A 86 10.90 15.25 -9.87
CA ASN A 86 10.81 15.41 -11.32
C ASN A 86 11.62 14.33 -12.09
N CYS A 87 11.70 13.13 -11.56
CA CYS A 87 12.36 11.99 -12.18
C CYS A 87 11.36 11.14 -12.97
N HIS A 88 11.87 10.40 -13.94
CA HIS A 88 11.10 9.47 -14.75
C HIS A 88 11.61 8.04 -14.54
N PHE A 89 10.72 7.15 -14.11
CA PHE A 89 10.99 5.72 -13.90
C PHE A 89 10.15 4.94 -14.90
N VAL A 90 10.82 4.28 -15.85
CA VAL A 90 10.11 3.65 -16.97
C VAL A 90 10.76 2.34 -17.43
N HIS A 91 9.92 1.39 -17.84
CA HIS A 91 10.34 0.11 -18.42
C HIS A 91 11.42 -0.62 -17.59
N SER A 92 11.12 -0.89 -16.31
CA SER A 92 11.98 -1.66 -15.40
C SER A 92 11.27 -2.88 -14.87
N GLY A 93 12.01 -3.96 -14.65
CA GLY A 93 11.46 -5.18 -14.05
C GLY A 93 11.22 -5.10 -12.54
N GLY A 94 11.83 -4.14 -11.85
CA GLY A 94 11.75 -3.97 -10.39
C GLY A 94 10.82 -2.86 -9.93
N THR A 95 11.02 -2.44 -8.69
CA THR A 95 10.38 -1.29 -8.03
C THR A 95 11.07 0.01 -8.45
N ALA A 96 10.36 1.14 -8.52
CA ALA A 96 11.02 2.42 -8.83
C ALA A 96 11.80 2.97 -7.63
N ILE A 97 11.11 3.25 -6.54
CA ILE A 97 11.65 3.94 -5.37
C ILE A 97 11.38 3.13 -4.11
N ARG A 98 12.40 2.95 -3.31
CA ARG A 98 12.29 2.28 -2.02
C ARG A 98 13.01 3.05 -0.94
N LEU A 99 12.35 3.24 0.21
CA LEU A 99 12.89 3.81 1.43
C LEU A 99 12.86 2.72 2.52
N ASP A 100 14.03 2.34 3.02
CA ASP A 100 14.18 1.29 4.02
C ASP A 100 14.70 1.82 5.35
N LEU A 101 14.27 1.20 6.44
CA LEU A 101 14.76 1.36 7.80
C LEU A 101 14.53 2.78 8.33
N HIS A 102 15.60 3.50 8.65
CA HIS A 102 15.54 4.90 9.04
C HIS A 102 15.22 5.76 7.82
N SER A 103 14.04 6.33 7.79
CA SER A 103 13.59 7.15 6.65
C SER A 103 12.71 8.29 7.15
N GLN A 104 13.29 9.49 7.29
CA GLN A 104 12.57 10.63 7.86
C GLN A 104 12.61 11.85 6.96
N LYS A 105 11.45 12.53 6.87
CA LYS A 105 11.33 13.83 6.21
C LYS A 105 11.83 13.83 4.76
N ASN A 106 11.88 12.65 4.12
CA ASN A 106 12.23 12.57 2.70
C ASN A 106 11.04 12.97 1.84
N ARG A 107 11.34 13.49 0.66
CA ARG A 107 10.35 13.98 -0.28
C ARG A 107 10.44 13.23 -1.61
N ILE A 108 9.35 12.60 -2.01
CA ILE A 108 9.17 11.97 -3.31
C ILE A 108 8.09 12.77 -4.04
N HIS A 109 8.50 13.63 -4.97
CA HIS A 109 7.62 14.65 -5.51
C HIS A 109 7.69 14.79 -7.02
N SER A 110 6.54 14.91 -7.67
CA SER A 110 6.43 15.20 -9.12
C SER A 110 7.17 14.20 -10.01
N ASN A 111 7.23 12.93 -9.62
CA ASN A 111 7.83 11.89 -10.44
C ASN A 111 6.79 11.25 -11.36
N HIS A 112 7.26 10.82 -12.54
CA HIS A 112 6.48 9.97 -13.43
C HIS A 112 7.00 8.53 -13.34
N ILE A 113 6.13 7.61 -12.94
CA ILE A 113 6.47 6.22 -12.65
C ILE A 113 5.55 5.31 -13.45
N GLU A 114 6.12 4.61 -14.43
CA GLU A 114 5.31 3.83 -15.36
C GLU A 114 5.99 2.55 -15.86
N HIS A 115 5.16 1.59 -16.29
CA HIS A 115 5.61 0.35 -16.92
C HIS A 115 6.67 -0.41 -16.12
N LEU A 116 6.38 -0.64 -14.84
CA LEU A 116 7.27 -1.36 -13.93
C LEU A 116 6.81 -2.80 -13.67
N GLY A 117 7.76 -3.70 -13.45
CA GLY A 117 7.48 -5.06 -13.02
C GLY A 117 7.05 -5.18 -11.56
N GLY A 118 7.49 -4.26 -10.70
CA GLY A 118 7.22 -4.20 -9.27
C GLY A 118 6.40 -2.99 -8.85
N THR A 119 6.57 -2.57 -7.60
CA THR A 119 5.86 -1.46 -6.94
C THR A 119 6.37 -0.10 -7.43
N GLY A 120 5.51 0.92 -7.41
CA GLY A 120 5.93 2.29 -7.72
C GLY A 120 6.81 2.85 -6.60
N ILE A 121 6.24 3.12 -5.43
CA ILE A 121 6.92 3.68 -4.25
C ILE A 121 6.65 2.79 -3.05
N LEU A 122 7.71 2.44 -2.32
CA LEU A 122 7.63 1.54 -1.18
C LEU A 122 8.44 2.07 -0.01
N LEU A 123 7.79 2.19 1.16
CA LEU A 123 8.41 2.51 2.43
C LEU A 123 8.34 1.29 3.34
N CYS A 124 9.51 0.86 3.86
CA CYS A 124 9.63 -0.24 4.79
C CYS A 124 10.51 0.17 5.98
N GLY A 125 9.88 0.57 7.08
CA GLY A 125 10.58 0.93 8.31
C GLY A 125 11.09 -0.28 9.10
N TYR A 126 11.67 0.00 10.25
CA TYR A 126 11.95 -1.03 11.25
C TYR A 126 10.65 -1.64 11.79
N GLY A 127 10.72 -2.85 12.25
CA GLY A 127 9.59 -3.42 12.98
C GLY A 127 9.01 -4.69 12.39
N PRO A 128 7.99 -5.25 13.05
CA PRO A 128 7.56 -4.76 14.36
C PRO A 128 8.67 -4.85 15.40
N GLY A 129 8.73 -3.86 16.28
CA GLY A 129 9.73 -3.69 17.36
C GLY A 129 9.54 -2.33 17.99
N THR A 130 10.46 -1.92 18.86
CA THR A 130 10.35 -0.63 19.57
C THR A 130 10.94 0.55 18.79
N LYS A 131 11.72 0.28 17.74
CA LYS A 131 12.41 1.30 16.97
C LYS A 131 11.52 1.85 15.85
N ASP A 132 11.06 3.07 16.02
CA ASP A 132 10.20 3.80 15.06
C ASP A 132 10.96 4.98 14.47
N LEU A 133 11.59 4.77 13.33
CA LEU A 133 12.43 5.77 12.65
C LEU A 133 12.10 5.94 11.15
N SER A 134 10.93 5.46 10.71
CA SER A 134 10.46 5.71 9.36
C SER A 134 9.19 6.53 9.41
N HIS A 135 9.32 7.86 9.33
CA HIS A 135 8.18 8.75 9.53
C HIS A 135 8.36 10.13 8.90
N HIS A 136 7.26 10.90 8.80
CA HIS A 136 7.22 12.27 8.28
C HIS A 136 7.69 12.39 6.82
N ASN A 137 7.63 11.33 6.02
CA ASN A 137 7.95 11.40 4.61
C ASN A 137 6.78 11.98 3.81
N LEU A 138 7.10 12.69 2.74
CA LEU A 138 6.13 13.32 1.85
C LEU A 138 6.16 12.65 0.48
N ILE A 139 5.04 12.07 0.06
CA ILE A 139 4.85 11.44 -1.25
C ILE A 139 3.74 12.20 -1.96
N GLU A 140 4.11 13.14 -2.83
CA GLU A 140 3.10 14.03 -3.41
C GLU A 140 3.30 14.31 -4.89
N ASN A 141 2.17 14.58 -5.57
CA ASN A 141 2.13 15.01 -6.95
C ASN A 141 2.84 14.05 -7.94
N ASN A 142 2.90 12.75 -7.60
CA ASN A 142 3.47 11.76 -8.51
C ASN A 142 2.38 11.21 -9.44
N HIS A 143 2.75 10.91 -10.68
CA HIS A 143 1.93 10.18 -11.64
C HIS A 143 2.43 8.74 -11.72
N ILE A 144 1.62 7.78 -11.26
CA ILE A 144 2.02 6.37 -11.12
C ILE A 144 1.03 5.47 -11.85
N HIS A 145 1.50 4.75 -12.86
CA HIS A 145 0.63 3.84 -13.60
C HIS A 145 1.36 2.64 -14.22
N HIS A 146 0.59 1.61 -14.59
CA HIS A 146 1.10 0.41 -15.24
C HIS A 146 2.25 -0.25 -14.46
N VAL A 147 2.22 -0.22 -13.13
CA VAL A 147 3.12 -0.96 -12.24
C VAL A 147 2.68 -2.43 -12.10
N GLY A 148 3.49 -3.27 -11.47
CA GLY A 148 3.12 -4.66 -11.19
C GLY A 148 3.02 -5.57 -12.40
N LYS A 149 3.70 -5.26 -13.51
CA LYS A 149 3.65 -6.04 -14.75
C LYS A 149 4.22 -7.46 -14.62
N ILE A 150 5.13 -7.68 -13.69
CA ILE A 150 5.74 -8.98 -13.39
C ILE A 150 5.21 -9.53 -12.07
N HIS A 151 5.19 -8.68 -11.03
CA HIS A 151 4.70 -9.02 -9.70
C HIS A 151 3.31 -8.40 -9.50
N ALA A 152 2.28 -9.10 -9.92
CA ALA A 152 0.92 -8.55 -10.01
C ALA A 152 0.32 -8.08 -8.66
N HIS A 153 0.83 -8.54 -7.50
CA HIS A 153 0.42 -8.01 -6.19
C HIS A 153 1.08 -6.67 -5.81
N SER A 154 1.85 -6.06 -6.70
CA SER A 154 2.50 -4.78 -6.43
C SER A 154 1.51 -3.62 -6.51
N PRO A 155 1.36 -2.80 -5.45
CA PRO A 155 0.59 -1.57 -5.49
C PRO A 155 1.37 -0.42 -6.14
N ALA A 156 0.68 0.71 -6.38
CA ALA A 156 1.39 1.92 -6.79
C ALA A 156 2.20 2.51 -5.62
N ILE A 157 1.61 2.61 -4.42
CA ILE A 157 2.28 3.10 -3.22
C ILE A 157 2.04 2.11 -2.08
N TYR A 158 3.10 1.81 -1.34
CA TYR A 158 3.05 0.93 -0.19
C TYR A 158 3.78 1.50 1.03
N LEU A 159 3.07 1.60 2.16
CA LEU A 159 3.61 1.98 3.46
C LEU A 159 3.56 0.77 4.40
N TRP A 160 4.72 0.36 4.91
CA TRP A 160 4.84 -0.70 5.90
C TRP A 160 5.79 -0.29 7.02
N GLN A 161 5.29 -0.31 8.26
CA GLN A 161 6.04 0.13 9.43
C GLN A 161 6.66 1.53 9.23
N SER A 162 5.84 2.43 8.70
CA SER A 162 6.19 3.83 8.45
C SER A 162 4.97 4.70 8.77
N GLY A 163 5.14 5.64 9.68
CA GLY A 163 4.08 6.48 10.23
C GLY A 163 4.22 7.96 9.91
N GLU A 164 3.20 8.75 10.28
CA GLU A 164 3.20 10.21 10.18
C GLU A 164 3.57 10.74 8.77
N ASN A 165 3.38 9.91 7.73
CA ASN A 165 3.64 10.30 6.36
C ASN A 165 2.43 11.01 5.76
N ARG A 166 2.69 11.87 4.78
CA ARG A 166 1.66 12.45 3.94
C ARG A 166 1.76 11.88 2.52
N VAL A 167 0.69 11.26 2.04
CA VAL A 167 0.55 10.78 0.66
C VAL A 167 -0.56 11.59 0.01
N ALA A 168 -0.20 12.53 -0.87
CA ALA A 168 -1.16 13.51 -1.35
C ALA A 168 -0.99 13.87 -2.83
N HIS A 169 -2.10 14.26 -3.47
CA HIS A 169 -2.12 14.77 -4.85
C HIS A 169 -1.49 13.83 -5.89
N ASN A 170 -1.45 12.52 -5.62
CA ASN A 170 -0.92 11.57 -6.59
C ASN A 170 -2.04 11.13 -7.56
N LEU A 171 -1.70 11.02 -8.83
CA LEU A 171 -2.53 10.38 -9.85
C LEU A 171 -2.09 8.92 -10.00
N ILE A 172 -2.98 7.99 -9.68
CA ILE A 172 -2.70 6.55 -9.68
C ILE A 172 -3.69 5.82 -10.56
N HIS A 173 -3.21 5.10 -11.56
CA HIS A 173 -4.10 4.32 -12.42
C HIS A 173 -3.47 3.10 -13.08
N HIS A 174 -4.33 2.24 -13.64
CA HIS A 174 -3.96 1.04 -14.38
C HIS A 174 -2.98 0.16 -13.58
N THR A 175 -3.37 -0.18 -12.34
CA THR A 175 -2.63 -1.13 -11.51
C THR A 175 -3.28 -2.50 -11.54
N PRO A 176 -2.51 -3.60 -11.49
CA PRO A 176 -3.07 -4.95 -11.46
C PRO A 176 -3.72 -5.28 -10.12
N TYR A 177 -3.31 -4.61 -9.07
CA TYR A 177 -3.76 -4.75 -7.69
C TYR A 177 -4.12 -3.38 -7.09
N SER A 178 -3.95 -3.21 -5.79
CA SER A 178 -4.36 -1.98 -5.09
C SER A 178 -3.60 -0.73 -5.54
N GLY A 179 -4.25 0.42 -5.44
CA GLY A 179 -3.62 1.71 -5.65
C GLY A 179 -2.66 2.05 -4.51
N ILE A 180 -3.18 2.24 -3.29
CA ILE A 180 -2.38 2.54 -2.09
C ILE A 180 -2.63 1.47 -1.04
N ILE A 181 -1.55 0.96 -0.44
CA ILE A 181 -1.61 0.05 0.70
C ILE A 181 -0.92 0.67 1.91
N ILE A 182 -1.60 0.63 3.06
CA ILE A 182 -1.10 1.05 4.36
C ILE A 182 -1.16 -0.20 5.25
N SER A 183 -0.01 -0.75 5.60
CA SER A 183 0.03 -2.05 6.25
C SER A 183 0.98 -2.10 7.43
N GLY A 184 0.56 -2.79 8.45
CA GLY A 184 1.37 -3.27 9.55
C GLY A 184 1.27 -4.79 9.65
N VAL A 185 1.38 -5.33 10.86
CA VAL A 185 1.32 -6.77 11.11
C VAL A 185 0.00 -7.13 11.79
N ILE A 186 -0.77 -7.99 11.15
CA ILE A 186 -2.06 -8.42 11.71
C ILE A 186 -1.88 -9.39 12.88
N THR A 187 -2.73 -9.27 13.88
CA THR A 187 -2.67 -10.03 15.15
C THR A 187 -2.53 -11.53 14.96
N LYS A 188 -3.26 -12.11 14.00
CA LYS A 188 -3.19 -13.56 13.74
C LYS A 188 -1.81 -14.06 13.34
N PHE A 189 -0.97 -13.21 12.74
CA PHE A 189 0.40 -13.59 12.36
C PHE A 189 1.37 -13.45 13.53
N PHE A 190 1.11 -12.55 14.46
CA PHE A 190 1.82 -12.51 15.72
C PHE A 190 1.61 -13.78 16.54
N SER A 191 0.38 -14.28 16.57
CA SER A 191 -0.02 -15.42 17.41
C SER A 191 0.39 -16.78 16.85
N LYS A 192 0.72 -16.89 15.58
CA LYS A 192 1.08 -18.16 14.95
C LYS A 192 2.55 -18.53 15.23
N ASN A 193 2.73 -19.59 16.01
CA ASN A 193 4.06 -20.17 16.25
C ASN A 193 4.75 -20.56 14.94
N GLY A 194 5.89 -19.96 14.66
CA GLY A 194 6.85 -20.41 13.64
C GLY A 194 6.49 -20.18 12.17
N ASN A 195 5.26 -19.87 11.83
CA ASN A 195 4.82 -19.70 10.45
C ASN A 195 4.40 -18.25 10.14
N ALA A 196 4.87 -17.33 10.90
CA ALA A 196 4.64 -15.90 10.73
C ALA A 196 5.60 -15.37 9.66
N ARG A 197 5.31 -15.64 8.39
CA ARG A 197 6.15 -15.17 7.26
C ARG A 197 6.42 -13.66 7.35
N GLU A 198 5.42 -12.90 7.75
CA GLU A 198 5.57 -11.46 7.98
C GLU A 198 6.50 -11.17 9.17
N LEU A 199 6.39 -11.90 10.28
CA LEU A 199 7.25 -11.73 11.45
C LEU A 199 8.68 -12.19 11.22
N THR A 200 8.91 -13.22 10.43
CA THR A 200 10.26 -13.70 10.11
C THR A 200 11.06 -12.70 9.27
N ARG A 201 10.39 -11.71 8.72
CA ARG A 201 10.97 -10.67 7.87
C ARG A 201 11.17 -9.36 8.58
N THR A 202 10.93 -9.32 9.89
CA THR A 202 11.15 -8.15 10.72
C THR A 202 12.50 -8.25 11.42
N ILE A 203 13.23 -7.16 11.45
CA ILE A 203 14.57 -7.11 12.00
C ILE A 203 14.54 -7.19 13.51
N ARG A 204 13.50 -6.64 14.15
CA ARG A 204 13.46 -6.44 15.61
C ARG A 204 12.38 -7.24 16.32
N ARG A 205 11.99 -8.36 15.75
CA ARG A 205 10.95 -9.23 16.33
C ARG A 205 11.20 -9.63 17.78
N HIS A 206 12.45 -9.78 18.17
CA HIS A 206 12.81 -10.18 19.52
C HIS A 206 12.33 -9.20 20.60
N GLU A 207 12.10 -7.93 20.23
CA GLU A 207 11.61 -6.90 21.13
C GLU A 207 10.10 -7.02 21.43
N THR A 208 9.36 -7.72 20.59
CA THR A 208 7.90 -7.85 20.77
C THR A 208 7.48 -8.81 21.89
N GLY A 209 8.46 -9.49 22.51
CA GLY A 209 8.21 -10.49 23.54
C GLY A 209 7.45 -11.72 23.04
N PRO A 210 6.83 -12.50 23.96
CA PRO A 210 6.06 -13.68 23.60
C PRO A 210 4.83 -13.31 22.77
N THR A 211 4.74 -13.84 21.56
CA THR A 211 3.65 -13.55 20.61
C THR A 211 2.47 -14.52 20.70
N LYS A 212 2.61 -15.61 21.47
CA LYS A 212 1.50 -16.56 21.70
C LYS A 212 0.32 -15.84 22.37
N ASN A 213 -0.84 -15.92 21.76
CA ASN A 213 -2.05 -15.22 22.23
C ASN A 213 -1.89 -13.69 22.33
N ALA A 214 -1.10 -13.10 21.42
CA ALA A 214 -0.99 -11.65 21.34
C ALA A 214 -2.36 -11.03 21.00
N THR A 215 -2.74 -10.03 21.79
CA THR A 215 -3.91 -9.18 21.52
C THR A 215 -3.47 -7.92 20.77
N LEU A 216 -4.41 -7.19 20.19
CA LEU A 216 -4.11 -5.94 19.52
C LEU A 216 -3.45 -4.94 20.48
N GLU A 217 -3.92 -4.86 21.71
CA GLU A 217 -3.36 -3.96 22.73
C GLU A 217 -1.88 -4.24 23.02
N LYS A 218 -1.50 -5.53 23.02
CA LYS A 218 -0.10 -5.95 23.21
C LYS A 218 0.81 -5.63 22.04
N ILE A 219 0.28 -5.68 20.81
CA ILE A 219 1.09 -5.45 19.62
C ILE A 219 1.07 -4.01 19.13
N ARG A 220 0.10 -3.21 19.58
CA ARG A 220 -0.09 -1.81 19.15
C ARG A 220 1.19 -0.97 19.28
N PRO A 221 1.98 -1.04 20.35
CA PRO A 221 3.22 -0.28 20.49
C PRO A 221 4.28 -0.58 19.43
N PHE A 222 4.12 -1.67 18.69
CA PHE A 222 5.06 -2.12 17.65
C PHE A 222 4.54 -1.89 16.23
N LEU A 223 3.40 -1.22 16.08
CA LEU A 223 2.77 -0.95 14.78
C LEU A 223 3.06 0.49 14.38
N HIS A 224 4.16 0.67 13.65
CA HIS A 224 4.65 1.99 13.27
C HIS A 224 4.00 2.59 12.01
N THR A 225 3.01 1.93 11.44
CA THR A 225 2.21 2.48 10.35
C THR A 225 1.03 3.26 10.94
N HIS A 226 1.29 4.33 11.66
CA HIS A 226 0.32 5.14 12.39
C HIS A 226 0.29 6.58 11.92
N ASP A 227 -0.76 7.30 12.21
CA ASP A 227 -0.92 8.75 11.96
C ASP A 227 -0.60 9.20 10.53
N ASN A 228 -0.73 8.30 9.53
CA ASN A 228 -0.54 8.65 8.13
C ASN A 228 -1.75 9.44 7.60
N LEU A 229 -1.47 10.44 6.77
CA LEU A 229 -2.47 11.23 6.06
C LEU A 229 -2.46 10.91 4.57
N ILE A 230 -3.55 10.30 4.10
CA ILE A 230 -3.76 9.93 2.69
C ILE A 230 -4.85 10.82 2.12
N GLU A 231 -4.48 11.82 1.31
CA GLU A 231 -5.44 12.84 0.91
C GLU A 231 -5.25 13.36 -0.52
N TYR A 232 -6.34 13.84 -1.11
CA TYR A 232 -6.35 14.45 -2.44
C TYR A 232 -5.76 13.60 -3.56
N ASN A 233 -5.67 12.28 -3.38
CA ASN A 233 -5.22 11.41 -4.46
C ASN A 233 -6.37 11.08 -5.40
N GLU A 234 -6.09 11.01 -6.69
CA GLU A 234 -6.98 10.47 -7.70
C GLU A 234 -6.55 9.04 -8.02
N ILE A 235 -7.47 8.09 -7.87
CA ILE A 235 -7.21 6.66 -8.08
C ILE A 235 -8.27 6.09 -9.01
N HIS A 236 -7.87 5.60 -10.18
CA HIS A 236 -8.80 4.99 -11.12
C HIS A 236 -8.19 3.78 -11.85
N HIS A 237 -9.04 2.91 -12.39
CA HIS A 237 -8.60 1.71 -13.11
C HIS A 237 -7.58 0.86 -12.32
N ALA A 238 -7.66 0.88 -11.00
CA ALA A 238 -6.92 -0.07 -10.17
C ALA A 238 -7.63 -1.43 -10.13
N MET A 239 -6.96 -2.47 -9.63
CA MET A 239 -7.50 -3.82 -9.51
C MET A 239 -7.83 -4.50 -10.85
N GLN A 240 -7.04 -4.27 -11.89
CA GLN A 240 -7.36 -4.78 -13.23
C GLN A 240 -7.14 -6.29 -13.40
N GLN A 241 -6.34 -6.94 -12.55
CA GLN A 241 -5.97 -8.35 -12.72
C GLN A 241 -6.30 -9.22 -11.51
N LEU A 242 -6.12 -8.72 -10.31
CA LEU A 242 -6.24 -9.49 -9.09
C LEU A 242 -7.50 -9.17 -8.30
N ASN A 243 -7.89 -10.14 -7.46
CA ASN A 243 -8.92 -10.00 -6.45
C ASN A 243 -8.32 -9.59 -5.10
N ASP A 244 -9.20 -9.34 -4.12
CA ASP A 244 -8.85 -9.11 -2.71
C ASP A 244 -7.94 -7.89 -2.49
N GLY A 245 -8.12 -6.87 -3.31
CA GLY A 245 -7.45 -5.58 -3.19
C GLY A 245 -8.43 -4.42 -3.35
N ASN A 246 -7.93 -3.21 -3.39
CA ASN A 246 -8.76 -2.00 -3.26
C ASN A 246 -8.13 -0.77 -3.94
N GLY A 247 -8.89 0.29 -4.07
CA GLY A 247 -8.31 1.59 -4.38
C GLY A 247 -7.33 2.01 -3.27
N ILE A 248 -7.83 2.05 -2.02
CA ILE A 248 -7.00 2.24 -0.82
C ILE A 248 -7.27 1.09 0.16
N TYR A 249 -6.23 0.42 0.59
CA TYR A 249 -6.28 -0.72 1.48
C TYR A 249 -5.45 -0.49 2.74
N ILE A 250 -6.09 -0.52 3.91
CA ILE A 250 -5.42 -0.40 5.20
C ILE A 250 -5.65 -1.64 6.05
N ARG A 251 -4.57 -2.25 6.56
CA ARG A 251 -4.67 -3.47 7.36
C ARG A 251 -3.61 -3.58 8.43
N GLY A 252 -4.00 -3.97 9.65
CA GLY A 252 -3.07 -4.26 10.75
C GLY A 252 -2.07 -3.13 11.00
N ALA A 253 -2.39 -1.93 10.62
CA ALA A 253 -1.64 -0.72 10.87
C ALA A 253 -1.88 -0.20 12.29
N GLY A 254 -1.10 0.76 12.71
CA GLY A 254 -1.31 1.51 13.95
C GLY A 254 -2.56 2.40 13.90
N SER A 255 -2.77 3.17 14.96
CA SER A 255 -3.92 4.09 15.09
C SER A 255 -3.69 5.41 14.34
N GLY A 256 -4.71 6.27 14.32
CA GLY A 256 -4.62 7.66 13.90
C GLY A 256 -4.51 7.89 12.39
N ASN A 257 -4.52 6.84 11.57
CA ASN A 257 -4.47 6.98 10.13
C ASN A 257 -5.74 7.69 9.60
N MET A 258 -5.56 8.62 8.67
CA MET A 258 -6.64 9.38 8.06
C MET A 258 -6.63 9.22 6.54
N ILE A 259 -7.77 8.83 5.98
CA ILE A 259 -8.00 8.72 4.52
C ILE A 259 -9.08 9.74 4.17
N ARG A 260 -8.70 10.87 3.54
CA ARG A 260 -9.66 11.94 3.28
C ARG A 260 -9.50 12.59 1.91
N ARG A 261 -10.62 13.12 1.40
CA ARG A 261 -10.65 13.95 0.17
C ARG A 261 -9.97 13.29 -1.04
N ASN A 262 -9.99 11.95 -1.09
CA ASN A 262 -9.52 11.23 -2.26
C ASN A 262 -10.67 11.06 -3.26
N TYR A 263 -10.35 11.10 -4.54
CA TYR A 263 -11.27 10.77 -5.62
C TYR A 263 -10.93 9.38 -6.15
N ILE A 264 -11.82 8.41 -5.91
CA ILE A 264 -11.63 7.02 -6.31
C ILE A 264 -12.75 6.67 -7.29
N HIS A 265 -12.40 6.36 -8.53
CA HIS A 265 -13.40 6.12 -9.55
C HIS A 265 -12.98 5.08 -10.58
N ASP A 266 -13.96 4.58 -11.32
CA ASP A 266 -13.70 3.63 -12.40
C ASP A 266 -12.85 2.41 -11.99
N LEU A 267 -13.07 1.87 -10.80
CA LEU A 267 -12.52 0.57 -10.40
C LEU A 267 -13.43 -0.50 -11.01
N LEU A 268 -13.13 -0.90 -12.25
CA LEU A 268 -14.04 -1.65 -13.09
C LEU A 268 -13.73 -3.15 -13.20
N ALA A 269 -12.79 -3.67 -12.43
CA ALA A 269 -12.49 -5.11 -12.45
C ALA A 269 -13.74 -5.92 -12.04
N PRO A 270 -14.12 -6.95 -12.79
CA PRO A 270 -15.35 -7.70 -12.59
C PRO A 270 -15.21 -8.71 -11.44
N THR A 271 -14.99 -8.27 -10.24
CA THR A 271 -14.81 -9.13 -9.05
C THR A 271 -15.64 -8.62 -7.89
N VAL A 272 -16.08 -9.54 -7.03
CA VAL A 272 -16.84 -9.21 -5.82
C VAL A 272 -15.97 -8.98 -4.59
N MET A 273 -14.67 -9.27 -4.68
CA MET A 273 -13.74 -9.12 -3.56
C MET A 273 -12.92 -7.84 -3.67
N GLN A 274 -13.51 -6.79 -4.17
CA GLN A 274 -12.90 -5.46 -4.21
C GLN A 274 -13.83 -4.42 -3.59
N SER A 275 -13.24 -3.39 -3.04
CA SER A 275 -13.92 -2.17 -2.63
C SER A 275 -13.03 -0.96 -2.92
N SER A 276 -13.58 0.22 -2.95
CA SER A 276 -12.78 1.42 -3.18
C SER A 276 -11.88 1.72 -2.00
N ILE A 277 -12.42 1.62 -0.77
CA ILE A 277 -11.65 1.73 0.46
C ILE A 277 -11.98 0.52 1.36
N ARG A 278 -10.93 -0.09 1.92
CA ARG A 278 -11.10 -1.24 2.82
C ARG A 278 -10.22 -1.13 4.04
N THR A 279 -10.81 -1.40 5.22
CA THR A 279 -10.08 -1.71 6.44
C THR A 279 -10.07 -3.22 6.68
N ASP A 280 -8.95 -3.81 7.10
CA ASP A 280 -8.81 -5.25 7.26
C ASP A 280 -7.82 -5.63 8.38
N GLY A 281 -7.70 -6.92 8.65
CA GLY A 281 -6.64 -7.48 9.49
C GLY A 281 -6.57 -6.94 10.91
N GLY A 282 -7.70 -6.56 11.49
CA GLY A 282 -7.76 -5.99 12.84
C GLY A 282 -7.58 -4.46 12.88
N GLN A 283 -7.59 -3.78 11.72
CA GLN A 283 -7.48 -2.32 11.65
C GLN A 283 -8.58 -1.62 12.44
N ARG A 284 -8.19 -0.64 13.24
CA ARG A 284 -9.07 0.20 14.07
C ARG A 284 -8.62 1.65 14.04
N ASP A 285 -9.48 2.52 14.53
CA ASP A 285 -9.19 3.94 14.77
C ASP A 285 -8.69 4.68 13.50
N THR A 286 -9.23 4.29 12.34
CA THR A 286 -8.98 4.98 11.07
C THR A 286 -10.14 5.93 10.78
N LEU A 287 -9.84 7.16 10.45
CA LEU A 287 -10.82 8.14 9.98
C LEU A 287 -10.86 8.16 8.45
N ILE A 288 -12.00 7.78 7.87
CA ILE A 288 -12.27 7.81 6.44
C ILE A 288 -13.32 8.90 6.20
N THR A 289 -12.90 10.03 5.63
CA THR A 289 -13.77 11.21 5.56
C THR A 289 -13.64 12.00 4.27
N GLU A 290 -14.74 12.59 3.82
CA GLU A 290 -14.76 13.51 2.68
C GLU A 290 -14.22 12.90 1.36
N ASN A 291 -14.25 11.57 1.20
CA ASN A 291 -13.84 10.93 -0.04
C ASN A 291 -15.02 10.89 -1.02
N LEU A 292 -14.71 11.01 -2.30
CA LEU A 292 -15.63 10.79 -3.40
C LEU A 292 -15.32 9.43 -4.05
N ILE A 293 -16.29 8.52 -4.02
CA ILE A 293 -16.22 7.21 -4.66
C ILE A 293 -17.29 7.15 -5.77
N TYR A 294 -16.85 6.89 -6.99
CA TYR A 294 -17.73 6.95 -8.14
C TYR A 294 -17.45 5.86 -9.18
N ARG A 295 -18.50 5.24 -9.70
CA ARG A 295 -18.44 4.20 -10.74
C ARG A 295 -17.49 3.05 -10.42
N CYS A 296 -17.56 2.52 -9.21
CA CYS A 296 -16.76 1.38 -8.80
C CYS A 296 -17.58 0.10 -8.82
N VAL A 297 -16.93 -1.05 -9.00
CA VAL A 297 -17.57 -2.36 -9.07
C VAL A 297 -17.58 -3.02 -7.69
N ALA A 298 -18.61 -3.77 -7.40
CA ALA A 298 -18.86 -4.62 -6.25
C ALA A 298 -19.10 -3.87 -4.93
N GLN A 299 -18.16 -3.09 -4.42
CA GLN A 299 -18.31 -2.48 -3.10
C GLN A 299 -17.73 -1.06 -3.09
N GLY A 300 -18.49 -0.11 -2.54
CA GLY A 300 -18.00 1.23 -2.28
C GLY A 300 -16.95 1.22 -1.17
N MET A 301 -17.35 0.84 0.05
CA MET A 301 -16.44 0.67 1.19
C MET A 301 -16.68 -0.68 1.87
N GLN A 302 -15.58 -1.30 2.34
CA GLN A 302 -15.63 -2.44 3.23
C GLN A 302 -14.92 -2.09 4.54
N ILE A 303 -15.66 -1.97 5.62
CA ILE A 303 -15.17 -1.48 6.90
C ILE A 303 -15.34 -2.56 7.95
N LYS A 304 -14.27 -2.85 8.68
CA LYS A 304 -14.24 -3.80 9.78
C LYS A 304 -13.96 -3.07 11.09
N LEU A 305 -14.53 -3.55 12.18
CA LEU A 305 -14.30 -3.04 13.53
C LEU A 305 -14.63 -1.54 13.71
N ASN A 306 -14.10 -0.93 14.75
CA ASN A 306 -14.35 0.46 15.13
C ASN A 306 -13.49 1.45 14.31
N ASN A 307 -13.84 1.65 13.06
CA ASN A 307 -13.32 2.72 12.23
C ASN A 307 -14.41 3.78 12.00
N HIS A 308 -14.05 4.94 11.51
CA HIS A 308 -14.96 6.07 11.35
C HIS A 308 -15.11 6.42 9.86
N CYS A 309 -16.34 6.39 9.35
CA CYS A 309 -16.69 6.76 7.98
C CYS A 309 -17.66 7.94 8.03
N ILE A 310 -17.17 9.14 7.75
CA ILE A 310 -17.91 10.39 7.97
C ILE A 310 -17.81 11.29 6.75
N ASN A 311 -18.92 11.88 6.31
CA ASN A 311 -18.96 12.85 5.21
C ASN A 311 -18.44 12.34 3.86
N ASN A 312 -18.53 11.04 3.54
CA ASN A 312 -18.11 10.54 2.24
C ASN A 312 -19.28 10.56 1.25
N VAL A 313 -18.97 10.66 -0.03
CA VAL A 313 -19.92 10.52 -1.13
C VAL A 313 -19.61 9.23 -1.88
N ILE A 314 -20.58 8.32 -1.97
CA ILE A 314 -20.46 7.05 -2.66
C ILE A 314 -21.59 6.95 -3.68
N ALA A 315 -21.22 6.95 -4.96
CA ALA A 315 -22.19 7.02 -6.05
C ALA A 315 -21.90 6.00 -7.16
N ASP A 316 -22.95 5.50 -7.80
CA ASP A 316 -22.92 4.58 -8.94
C ASP A 316 -22.03 3.34 -8.70
N ILE A 317 -22.35 2.55 -7.66
CA ILE A 317 -21.65 1.29 -7.44
C ILE A 317 -22.27 0.20 -8.31
N ARG A 318 -21.47 -0.40 -9.14
CA ARG A 318 -21.89 -1.37 -10.15
C ARG A 318 -21.79 -2.81 -9.66
N PRO A 319 -22.63 -3.70 -10.18
CA PRO A 319 -22.52 -5.11 -9.87
C PRO A 319 -21.14 -5.68 -10.21
N GLY A 320 -20.65 -6.59 -9.35
CA GLY A 320 -19.52 -7.43 -9.68
C GLY A 320 -19.96 -8.86 -9.96
N THR A 321 -19.10 -9.68 -10.53
CA THR A 321 -19.40 -11.09 -10.80
C THR A 321 -18.60 -12.03 -9.90
N HIS A 322 -19.22 -13.13 -9.49
CA HIS A 322 -18.54 -14.22 -8.81
C HIS A 322 -18.94 -15.54 -9.46
N LYS A 323 -17.95 -16.26 -10.00
CA LYS A 323 -18.20 -17.53 -10.74
C LYS A 323 -19.28 -17.37 -11.83
N GLY A 324 -19.22 -16.28 -12.59
CA GLY A 324 -20.18 -15.98 -13.66
C GLY A 324 -21.54 -15.48 -13.21
N VAL A 325 -21.79 -15.34 -11.91
CA VAL A 325 -23.07 -14.83 -11.38
C VAL A 325 -22.90 -13.38 -10.92
N GLU A 326 -23.76 -12.50 -11.45
CA GLU A 326 -23.82 -11.11 -11.01
C GLU A 326 -24.24 -11.04 -9.52
N ARG A 327 -23.58 -10.17 -8.77
CA ARG A 327 -23.84 -9.92 -7.36
C ARG A 327 -24.28 -8.48 -7.15
N THR A 328 -25.26 -8.30 -6.29
CA THR A 328 -25.75 -6.98 -5.91
C THR A 328 -24.63 -6.10 -5.38
N PRO A 329 -24.47 -4.89 -5.89
CA PRO A 329 -23.45 -3.96 -5.40
C PRO A 329 -23.77 -3.51 -3.97
N MET A 330 -22.73 -3.33 -3.15
CA MET A 330 -22.86 -2.86 -1.79
C MET A 330 -22.20 -1.51 -1.63
N PHE A 331 -22.92 -0.53 -1.16
CA PHE A 331 -22.36 0.81 -0.93
C PHE A 331 -21.47 0.85 0.28
N LEU A 332 -21.92 0.23 1.37
CA LEU A 332 -21.15 0.09 2.60
C LEU A 332 -21.32 -1.33 3.12
N LYS A 333 -20.22 -2.02 3.31
CA LYS A 333 -20.16 -3.34 3.92
C LYS A 333 -19.48 -3.25 5.27
N LEU A 334 -20.23 -3.49 6.34
CA LEU A 334 -19.74 -3.56 7.71
C LEU A 334 -19.59 -5.03 8.11
N TYR A 335 -18.40 -5.45 8.54
CA TYR A 335 -18.11 -6.87 8.53
C TYR A 335 -16.96 -7.24 9.49
N GLU A 336 -16.96 -8.48 9.99
CA GLU A 336 -15.94 -9.07 10.87
C GLU A 336 -15.71 -8.32 12.20
N GLY A 337 -16.65 -8.41 13.09
CA GLY A 337 -16.47 -8.07 14.51
C GLY A 337 -17.30 -6.89 14.99
N PRO A 338 -17.12 -6.48 16.25
CA PRO A 338 -17.93 -5.43 16.85
C PRO A 338 -17.63 -4.08 16.18
N LEU A 339 -18.69 -3.39 15.83
CA LEU A 339 -18.65 -2.03 15.27
C LEU A 339 -18.75 -0.95 16.36
N THR A 340 -18.80 -1.37 17.62
CA THR A 340 -18.87 -0.48 18.77
C THR A 340 -17.69 0.48 18.83
N GLY A 341 -17.99 1.77 18.97
CA GLY A 341 -16.96 2.83 18.91
C GLY A 341 -16.69 3.40 17.52
N GLY A 342 -17.17 2.76 16.45
CA GLY A 342 -17.14 3.33 15.11
C GLY A 342 -18.23 4.38 14.88
N ALA A 343 -17.98 5.34 14.01
CA ALA A 343 -18.96 6.33 13.58
C ALA A 343 -19.21 6.25 12.07
N TYR A 344 -20.48 6.16 11.68
CA TYR A 344 -20.90 6.03 10.29
C TYR A 344 -21.95 7.11 10.00
N GLN A 345 -21.51 8.35 9.78
CA GLN A 345 -22.39 9.50 9.82
C GLN A 345 -22.21 10.39 8.59
N ARG A 346 -23.29 11.08 8.19
CA ARG A 346 -23.28 12.11 7.16
C ARG A 346 -22.68 11.66 5.82
N ASN A 347 -22.73 10.38 5.50
CA ASN A 347 -22.34 9.89 4.18
C ASN A 347 -23.50 10.03 3.21
N ILE A 348 -23.21 10.39 1.99
CA ILE A 348 -24.17 10.47 0.90
C ILE A 348 -24.01 9.24 0.02
N PHE A 349 -25.12 8.53 -0.22
CA PHE A 349 -25.18 7.38 -1.10
C PHE A 349 -26.13 7.69 -2.25
N TYR A 350 -25.67 7.53 -3.48
CA TYR A 350 -26.46 7.84 -4.66
C TYR A 350 -26.36 6.74 -5.72
N GLN A 351 -27.52 6.27 -6.20
CA GLN A 351 -27.63 5.27 -7.25
C GLN A 351 -28.71 5.68 -8.25
N PRO A 352 -28.36 5.92 -9.52
CA PRO A 352 -29.32 6.46 -10.50
C PRO A 352 -30.50 5.53 -10.81
N SER A 353 -30.31 4.22 -10.79
CA SER A 353 -31.26 3.26 -11.35
C SER A 353 -31.55 2.02 -10.53
N LYS A 354 -30.98 1.87 -9.33
CA LYS A 354 -31.08 0.66 -8.51
C LYS A 354 -31.20 0.98 -7.02
N GLU A 355 -31.57 -0.03 -6.28
CA GLU A 355 -31.60 0.03 -4.82
C GLU A 355 -30.20 0.22 -4.23
N ILE A 356 -30.11 1.02 -3.18
CA ILE A 356 -28.88 1.20 -2.38
C ILE A 356 -28.83 0.10 -1.33
N VAL A 357 -27.80 -0.73 -1.39
CA VAL A 357 -27.65 -1.87 -0.51
C VAL A 357 -26.51 -1.65 0.50
N PHE A 358 -26.86 -1.86 1.76
CA PHE A 358 -25.92 -1.94 2.87
C PHE A 358 -25.87 -3.38 3.39
N TYR A 359 -24.67 -3.80 3.75
CA TYR A 359 -24.50 -5.08 4.41
C TYR A 359 -23.86 -4.90 5.79
N GLN A 360 -24.49 -5.47 6.78
CA GLN A 360 -23.92 -5.55 8.12
C GLN A 360 -23.92 -7.01 8.56
N GLU A 361 -22.75 -7.54 8.86
CA GLU A 361 -22.61 -8.85 9.46
C GLU A 361 -22.85 -8.72 10.97
N THR A 362 -23.96 -9.28 11.44
CA THR A 362 -24.22 -9.45 12.88
C THR A 362 -23.64 -10.79 13.32
N LYS A 363 -22.46 -10.79 13.90
CA LYS A 363 -22.02 -11.91 14.73
C LYS A 363 -22.38 -11.59 16.17
N ASN A 364 -23.29 -12.38 16.70
CA ASN A 364 -23.62 -12.42 18.14
C ASN A 364 -22.38 -12.87 18.94
#